data_d5a0e87a81c682e2ea886f1eb425c66b
#
_entry.id   d5a0e87a81c682e2ea886f1eb425c66b
#
_cell.length_a   1.000
_cell.length_b   1.000
_cell.length_c   1.000
_cell.angle_alpha   90.00
_cell.angle_beta   90.00
_cell.angle_gamma   90.00
#
_symmetry.space_group_name_H-M   'P 1'
#
loop_
_entity.id
_entity.type
_entity.pdbx_description
1 polymer ?
#
loop_
_entity_poly.entity_id
_entity_poly.type
_entity_poly.pdbx_seq_one_letter_code
_entity_poly.pdbx_strand_id
1 'polypeptide(L)'
;MIKSSKKNLTTKNKSVILALKAKNLLDDSLLVSINNLSLEDLIAIKLELSARHLNNRPYGFDIWRKSGYIIKEALLKFAVSTTHSKKDAARFLGLTYSEFKKVMRKYKVENYFEDELESLQT
;
A
#
# COMPACT_ATOMS: atom_id res chain seq x y z
N MET A 1 -12.94 -23.87 -13.11
CA MET A 1 -12.98 -23.68 -11.65
C MET A 1 -11.69 -23.06 -11.15
N ILE A 2 -10.58 -23.75 -11.36
CA ILE A 2 -9.27 -23.20 -10.97
C ILE A 2 -8.98 -21.89 -11.67
N LYS A 3 -9.31 -21.77 -12.95
CA LYS A 3 -9.16 -20.54 -13.71
C LYS A 3 -9.99 -19.41 -13.12
N SER A 4 -11.19 -19.73 -12.65
CA SER A 4 -12.07 -18.74 -12.06
C SER A 4 -11.49 -18.22 -10.74
N SER A 5 -10.90 -19.09 -9.92
CA SER A 5 -10.26 -18.70 -8.67
C SER A 5 -9.05 -17.80 -8.93
N LYS A 6 -8.19 -18.16 -9.88
CA LYS A 6 -7.04 -17.33 -10.25
C LYS A 6 -7.48 -15.97 -10.75
N LYS A 7 -8.51 -15.93 -11.59
CA LYS A 7 -9.03 -14.69 -12.12
C LYS A 7 -9.57 -13.80 -11.00
N ASN A 8 -10.26 -14.40 -10.04
CA ASN A 8 -10.77 -13.66 -8.90
C ASN A 8 -9.64 -13.10 -8.04
N LEU A 9 -8.57 -13.86 -7.83
CA LEU A 9 -7.40 -13.39 -7.09
C LEU A 9 -6.77 -12.19 -7.78
N THR A 10 -6.64 -12.22 -9.11
CA THR A 10 -5.98 -11.13 -9.83
C THR A 10 -6.88 -9.90 -9.97
N THR A 11 -8.21 -10.06 -9.98
CA THR A 11 -9.13 -8.96 -10.22
C THR A 11 -9.83 -8.47 -8.95
N LYS A 12 -10.08 -9.35 -7.98
CA LYS A 12 -10.88 -9.02 -6.80
C LYS A 12 -10.07 -8.91 -5.51
N ASN A 13 -8.92 -9.55 -5.45
CA ASN A 13 -8.15 -9.65 -4.20
C ASN A 13 -6.86 -8.83 -4.23
N LYS A 14 -6.92 -7.66 -4.86
CA LYS A 14 -5.85 -6.69 -4.79
C LYS A 14 -5.92 -6.04 -3.42
N SER A 15 -5.21 -6.60 -2.46
CA SER A 15 -5.24 -6.14 -1.09
C SER A 15 -3.81 -5.99 -0.57
N VAL A 16 -3.53 -4.87 0.07
CA VAL A 16 -2.24 -4.66 0.71
C VAL A 16 -2.02 -5.72 1.79
N ILE A 17 -3.06 -6.01 2.58
CA ILE A 17 -2.98 -7.02 3.63
C ILE A 17 -2.65 -8.40 3.05
N LEU A 18 -3.36 -8.80 2.00
CA LEU A 18 -3.13 -10.10 1.39
C LEU A 18 -1.75 -10.21 0.77
N ALA A 19 -1.29 -9.16 0.12
CA ALA A 19 0.05 -9.14 -0.46
C ALA A 19 1.13 -9.31 0.61
N LEU A 20 0.98 -8.63 1.73
CA LEU A 20 1.96 -8.72 2.81
C LEU A 20 1.88 -10.06 3.56
N LYS A 21 0.69 -10.63 3.70
CA LYS A 21 0.53 -11.98 4.27
C LYS A 21 1.22 -13.02 3.40
N ALA A 22 1.07 -12.90 2.09
CA ALA A 22 1.70 -13.82 1.14
C ALA A 22 3.22 -13.79 1.23
N LYS A 23 3.79 -12.67 1.63
CA LYS A 23 5.23 -12.50 1.85
C LYS A 23 5.67 -12.88 3.26
N ASN A 24 4.76 -13.38 4.08
CA ASN A 24 5.00 -13.70 5.50
C ASN A 24 5.42 -12.50 6.33
N LEU A 25 4.96 -11.32 5.95
CA LEU A 25 5.24 -10.09 6.69
C LEU A 25 4.13 -9.71 7.68
N LEU A 26 2.96 -10.34 7.54
CA LEU A 26 1.83 -10.13 8.44
C LEU A 26 1.21 -11.46 8.83
N ASP A 27 0.70 -11.54 10.06
CA ASP A 27 -0.17 -12.63 10.50
C ASP A 27 -1.37 -12.04 11.21
N ASP A 28 -2.34 -12.89 11.56
CA ASP A 28 -3.58 -12.42 12.18
C ASP A 28 -3.36 -11.77 13.54
N SER A 29 -2.41 -12.27 14.30
CA SER A 29 -2.07 -11.70 15.61
C SER A 29 -1.57 -10.27 15.46
N LEU A 30 -0.67 -10.03 14.50
CA LEU A 30 -0.15 -8.71 14.22
C LEU A 30 -1.25 -7.77 13.73
N LEU A 31 -2.17 -8.28 12.91
CA LEU A 31 -3.29 -7.48 12.41
C LEU A 31 -4.20 -7.00 13.54
N VAL A 32 -4.44 -7.85 14.53
CA VAL A 32 -5.24 -7.45 15.71
C VAL A 32 -4.53 -6.32 16.45
N SER A 33 -3.23 -6.45 16.66
CA SER A 33 -2.45 -5.41 17.33
C SER A 33 -2.49 -4.10 16.55
N ILE A 34 -2.29 -4.16 15.25
CA ILE A 34 -2.32 -2.98 14.37
C ILE A 34 -3.69 -2.30 14.44
N ASN A 35 -4.77 -3.09 14.45
CA ASN A 35 -6.13 -2.55 14.47
C ASN A 35 -6.44 -1.77 15.75
N ASN A 36 -5.71 -2.04 16.84
CA ASN A 36 -5.91 -1.36 18.10
C ASN A 36 -5.09 -0.06 18.23
N LEU A 37 -4.29 0.25 17.21
CA LEU A 37 -3.46 1.45 17.22
C LEU A 37 -4.03 2.51 16.29
N SER A 38 -3.79 3.78 16.62
CA SER A 38 -4.15 4.87 15.72
C SER A 38 -3.20 4.88 14.52
N LEU A 39 -3.60 5.54 13.45
CA LEU A 39 -2.74 5.69 12.27
C LEU A 39 -1.45 6.43 12.64
N GLU A 40 -1.56 7.47 13.45
CA GLU A 40 -0.42 8.26 13.90
C GLU A 40 0.57 7.42 14.69
N ASP A 41 0.06 6.55 15.56
CA ASP A 41 0.90 5.65 16.35
C ASP A 41 1.62 4.64 15.46
N LEU A 42 0.92 4.11 14.46
CA LEU A 42 1.55 3.19 13.49
C LEU A 42 2.70 3.85 12.74
N ILE A 43 2.48 5.07 12.29
CA ILE A 43 3.52 5.82 11.58
C ILE A 43 4.70 6.07 12.51
N ALA A 44 4.44 6.50 13.73
CA ALA A 44 5.49 6.79 14.72
C ALA A 44 6.31 5.54 15.04
N ILE A 45 5.64 4.40 15.24
CA ILE A 45 6.33 3.13 15.50
C ILE A 45 7.21 2.73 14.32
N LYS A 46 6.69 2.85 13.11
CA LYS A 46 7.45 2.50 11.92
C LYS A 46 8.69 3.36 11.77
N LEU A 47 8.56 4.65 12.05
CA LEU A 47 9.69 5.58 11.99
C LEU A 47 10.72 5.26 13.07
N GLU A 48 10.26 4.96 14.28
CA GLU A 48 11.18 4.62 15.36
C GLU A 48 11.96 3.34 15.06
N LEU A 49 11.30 2.31 14.58
CA LEU A 49 11.96 1.06 14.23
C LEU A 49 12.97 1.27 13.12
N SER A 50 12.63 2.05 12.11
CA SER A 50 13.55 2.36 11.02
C SER A 50 14.76 3.16 11.51
N ALA A 51 14.54 4.10 12.43
CA ALA A 51 15.62 4.89 13.02
C ALA A 51 16.58 4.03 13.84
N ARG A 52 16.07 3.00 14.53
CA ARG A 52 16.91 2.07 15.28
C ARG A 52 17.90 1.35 14.38
N HIS A 53 17.47 0.97 13.20
CA HIS A 53 18.35 0.33 12.22
C HIS A 53 19.47 1.25 11.75
N LEU A 54 19.26 2.56 11.85
CA LEU A 54 20.24 3.57 11.48
C LEU A 54 20.98 4.13 12.69
N ASN A 55 20.93 3.44 13.83
CA ASN A 55 21.54 3.87 15.09
C ASN A 55 21.00 5.23 15.53
N ASN A 56 19.68 5.45 15.36
CA ASN A 56 18.99 6.69 15.68
C ASN A 56 19.50 7.90 14.88
N ARG A 57 20.09 7.64 13.72
CA ARG A 57 20.50 8.72 12.83
C ARG A 57 19.28 9.28 12.07
N PRO A 58 19.34 10.54 11.67
CA PRO A 58 18.30 11.09 10.80
C PRO A 58 18.21 10.30 9.49
N TYR A 59 17.01 10.26 8.91
CA TYR A 59 16.85 9.67 7.59
C TYR A 59 17.71 10.41 6.55
N GLY A 60 18.12 9.71 5.50
CA GLY A 60 18.94 10.27 4.45
C GLY A 60 18.24 11.29 3.56
N PHE A 61 16.96 11.60 3.84
CA PHE A 61 16.18 12.61 3.12
C PHE A 61 15.36 13.41 4.11
N ASP A 62 14.88 14.56 3.66
CA ASP A 62 14.07 15.45 4.50
C ASP A 62 12.66 14.86 4.64
N ILE A 63 12.45 14.09 5.69
CA ILE A 63 11.20 13.37 5.87
C ILE A 63 10.02 14.31 6.09
N TRP A 64 10.23 15.47 6.71
CA TRP A 64 9.15 16.43 6.90
C TRP A 64 8.60 16.92 5.57
N ARG A 65 9.47 17.27 4.64
CA ARG A 65 9.07 17.74 3.32
C ARG A 65 8.54 16.63 2.44
N LYS A 66 9.00 15.39 2.66
CA LYS A 66 8.57 14.22 1.89
C LYS A 66 7.34 13.53 2.47
N SER A 67 6.85 14.00 3.62
CA SER A 67 5.72 13.34 4.30
C SER A 67 4.47 13.29 3.41
N GLY A 68 4.16 14.37 2.69
CA GLY A 68 3.01 14.38 1.79
C GLY A 68 3.12 13.34 0.69
N TYR A 69 4.32 13.14 0.16
CA TYR A 69 4.56 12.13 -0.86
C TYR A 69 4.29 10.73 -0.31
N ILE A 70 4.82 10.44 0.88
CA ILE A 70 4.67 9.14 1.51
C ILE A 70 3.19 8.82 1.78
N ILE A 71 2.45 9.78 2.32
CA ILE A 71 1.03 9.60 2.62
C ILE A 71 0.22 9.41 1.34
N LYS A 72 0.49 10.20 0.31
CA LYS A 72 -0.24 10.10 -0.95
C LYS A 72 0.03 8.77 -1.66
N GLU A 73 1.26 8.29 -1.61
CA GLU A 73 1.58 6.97 -2.15
C GLU A 73 0.78 5.87 -1.43
N ALA A 74 0.73 5.94 -0.10
CA ALA A 74 -0.03 4.98 0.69
C ALA A 74 -1.53 5.05 0.38
N LEU A 75 -2.08 6.26 0.23
CA LEU A 75 -3.48 6.45 -0.12
C LEU A 75 -3.82 5.86 -1.49
N LEU A 76 -2.92 6.05 -2.46
CA LEU A 76 -3.12 5.50 -3.80
C LEU A 76 -3.13 3.97 -3.77
N LYS A 77 -2.18 3.37 -3.08
CA LYS A 77 -2.12 1.92 -2.93
C LYS A 77 -3.39 1.38 -2.27
N PHE A 78 -3.84 2.05 -1.22
CA PHE A 78 -5.06 1.65 -0.53
C PHE A 78 -6.29 1.79 -1.43
N ALA A 79 -6.43 2.91 -2.12
CA ALA A 79 -7.57 3.14 -3.00
C ALA A 79 -7.66 2.09 -4.11
N VAL A 80 -6.52 1.77 -4.72
CA VAL A 80 -6.47 0.74 -5.77
C VAL A 80 -6.80 -0.64 -5.21
N SER A 81 -6.37 -0.94 -3.98
CA SER A 81 -6.65 -2.23 -3.35
C SER A 81 -8.11 -2.39 -2.93
N THR A 82 -8.79 -1.30 -2.63
CA THR A 82 -10.14 -1.30 -2.07
C THR A 82 -11.23 -1.23 -3.12
N THR A 83 -10.92 -0.73 -4.32
CA THR A 83 -11.91 -0.52 -5.36
C THR A 83 -11.74 -1.51 -6.50
N HIS A 84 -12.80 -1.66 -7.31
CA HIS A 84 -12.81 -2.62 -8.41
C HIS A 84 -12.26 -2.07 -9.72
N SER A 85 -12.15 -0.76 -9.85
CA SER A 85 -11.67 -0.16 -11.09
C SER A 85 -10.89 1.12 -10.77
N LYS A 86 -10.09 1.55 -11.76
CA LYS A 86 -9.35 2.81 -11.64
C LYS A 86 -10.27 4.00 -11.52
N LYS A 87 -11.42 3.97 -12.20
CA LYS A 87 -12.41 5.04 -12.09
C LYS A 87 -13.00 5.11 -10.70
N ASP A 88 -13.28 3.97 -10.09
CA ASP A 88 -13.78 3.92 -8.72
C ASP A 88 -12.73 4.40 -7.73
N ALA A 89 -11.47 4.04 -7.95
CA ALA A 89 -10.37 4.50 -7.11
C ALA A 89 -10.25 6.03 -7.17
N ALA A 90 -10.32 6.60 -8.36
CA ALA A 90 -10.28 8.05 -8.53
C ALA A 90 -11.44 8.71 -7.77
N ARG A 91 -12.63 8.15 -7.92
CA ARG A 91 -13.83 8.66 -7.24
C ARG A 91 -13.70 8.59 -5.73
N PHE A 92 -13.15 7.47 -5.25
CA PHE A 92 -12.91 7.27 -3.82
C PHE A 92 -12.00 8.36 -3.26
N LEU A 93 -10.99 8.77 -4.02
CA LEU A 93 -10.03 9.78 -3.59
C LEU A 93 -10.49 11.21 -3.87
N GLY A 94 -11.62 11.38 -4.56
CA GLY A 94 -12.11 12.71 -4.93
C GLY A 94 -11.34 13.33 -6.09
N LEU A 95 -10.77 12.51 -6.96
CA LEU A 95 -10.01 12.97 -8.11
C LEU A 95 -10.76 12.68 -9.42
N THR A 96 -10.50 13.49 -10.46
CA THR A 96 -10.93 13.11 -11.79
C THR A 96 -10.10 11.93 -12.26
N TYR A 97 -10.60 11.19 -13.23
CA TYR A 97 -9.86 10.06 -13.76
C TYR A 97 -8.52 10.50 -14.38
N SER A 98 -8.51 11.63 -15.04
CA SER A 98 -7.29 12.20 -15.62
C SER A 98 -6.25 12.54 -14.55
N GLU A 99 -6.68 13.19 -13.48
CA GLU A 99 -5.81 13.50 -12.33
C GLU A 99 -5.28 12.23 -11.69
N PHE A 100 -6.16 11.24 -11.53
CA PHE A 100 -5.81 9.97 -10.93
C PHE A 100 -4.69 9.28 -11.71
N LYS A 101 -4.81 9.23 -13.04
CA LYS A 101 -3.77 8.60 -13.86
C LYS A 101 -2.43 9.31 -13.74
N LYS A 102 -2.46 10.65 -13.65
CA LYS A 102 -1.24 11.44 -13.47
C LYS A 102 -0.55 11.14 -12.14
N VAL A 103 -1.33 11.10 -11.05
CA VAL A 103 -0.73 10.85 -9.73
C VAL A 103 -0.27 9.39 -9.59
N MET A 104 -0.96 8.45 -10.21
CA MET A 104 -0.51 7.06 -10.21
C MET A 104 0.89 6.93 -10.83
N ARG A 105 1.14 7.64 -11.92
CA ARG A 105 2.46 7.68 -12.55
C ARG A 105 3.48 8.41 -11.69
N LYS A 106 3.09 9.57 -11.16
CA LYS A 106 3.98 10.39 -10.34
C LYS A 106 4.48 9.61 -9.12
N TYR A 107 3.60 8.86 -8.47
CA TYR A 107 3.93 8.12 -7.25
C TYR A 107 4.33 6.67 -7.53
N LYS A 108 4.42 6.28 -8.81
CA LYS A 108 4.89 4.98 -9.25
C LYS A 108 4.09 3.81 -8.66
N VAL A 109 2.77 3.98 -8.61
CA VAL A 109 1.86 2.99 -8.04
C VAL A 109 1.17 2.15 -9.12
N GLU A 110 1.33 2.52 -10.40
CA GLU A 110 0.62 1.87 -11.51
C GLU A 110 0.77 0.36 -11.52
N ASN A 111 1.95 -0.14 -11.26
CA ASN A 111 2.27 -1.56 -11.36
C ASN A 111 2.45 -2.22 -9.99
N TYR A 112 2.05 -1.55 -8.91
CA TYR A 112 2.31 -2.05 -7.56
C TYR A 112 1.76 -3.46 -7.35
N PHE A 113 0.50 -3.68 -7.69
CA PHE A 113 -0.13 -4.98 -7.49
C PHE A 113 0.25 -5.99 -8.55
N GLU A 114 0.59 -5.55 -9.74
CA GLU A 114 1.08 -6.43 -10.79
C GLU A 114 2.41 -7.04 -10.39
N ASP A 115 3.33 -6.22 -9.88
CA ASP A 115 4.63 -6.68 -9.41
C ASP A 115 4.48 -7.67 -8.24
N GLU A 116 3.55 -7.38 -7.31
CA GLU A 116 3.29 -8.28 -6.19
C GLU A 116 2.75 -9.63 -6.67
N LEU A 117 1.84 -9.61 -7.65
CA LEU A 117 1.27 -10.83 -8.20
C LEU A 117 2.33 -11.67 -8.91
N GLU A 118 3.23 -11.05 -9.63
CA GLU A 118 4.34 -11.74 -10.27
C GLU A 118 5.24 -12.42 -9.22
N SER A 119 5.54 -11.73 -8.15
CA SER A 119 6.32 -12.29 -7.04
C SER A 119 5.66 -13.53 -6.46
N LEU A 120 4.35 -13.52 -6.34
CA LEU A 120 3.60 -14.64 -5.78
C LEU A 120 3.54 -15.84 -6.72
N GLN A 121 3.68 -15.61 -8.03
CA GLN A 121 3.63 -16.68 -9.02
C GLN A 121 4.97 -17.40 -9.20
N THR A 122 6.03 -16.80 -8.78
CA THR A 122 7.35 -17.41 -8.85
C THR A 122 7.72 -18.08 -7.56
#